data_2df606a0e594d535bf1d1af73de5964d
#
_entry.id   2df606a0e594d535bf1d1af73de5964d
#
_cell.length_a   1.000
_cell.length_b   1.000
_cell.length_c   1.000
_cell.angle_alpha   90.00
_cell.angle_beta   90.00
_cell.angle_gamma   90.00
#
_symmetry.space_group_name_H-M   'P 1'
#
loop_
_entity.id
_entity.type
_entity.pdbx_description
1 polymer ?
#
loop_
_entity_poly.entity_id
_entity_poly.type
_entity_poly.pdbx_seq_one_letter_code
_entity_poly.pdbx_strand_id
1 'polypeptide(L)'
;MLNYLGYSWIDQGVNLDDGMRMIKRSVEQRADDGYIVDSLGWAYYRLGNMDEAVKQLERAVELKPEDPTINNHLGDAYWRVGRVLEARFQWSHARDLKPEPEDLVKIEAKLKSGLPDDTAPAAEAEPKKPDGR
;
A
#
# COMPACT_ATOMS: atom_id res chain seq x y z
N MET A 1 -10.06 14.54 -8.18
CA MET A 1 -11.18 13.86 -7.53
C MET A 1 -11.38 12.44 -7.97
N LEU A 2 -11.05 12.13 -9.21
CA LEU A 2 -11.17 10.75 -9.65
C LEU A 2 -10.35 9.80 -8.77
N ASN A 3 -9.13 10.22 -8.46
CA ASN A 3 -8.25 9.36 -7.68
C ASN A 3 -8.82 9.10 -6.29
N TYR A 4 -9.29 10.14 -5.63
CA TYR A 4 -9.81 9.98 -4.27
C TYR A 4 -11.01 9.04 -4.24
N LEU A 5 -11.93 9.23 -5.16
CA LEU A 5 -13.14 8.42 -5.19
C LEU A 5 -12.80 6.95 -5.51
N GLY A 6 -11.94 6.73 -6.51
CA GLY A 6 -11.56 5.38 -6.85
C GLY A 6 -10.84 4.68 -5.72
N TYR A 7 -9.93 5.38 -5.06
CA TYR A 7 -9.18 4.80 -3.96
C TYR A 7 -10.12 4.45 -2.79
N SER A 8 -11.08 5.32 -2.52
CA SER A 8 -12.02 5.05 -1.45
C SER A 8 -12.83 3.79 -1.71
N TRP A 9 -13.28 3.60 -2.95
CA TRP A 9 -14.03 2.40 -3.29
C TRP A 9 -13.19 1.15 -3.10
N ILE A 10 -11.93 1.18 -3.50
CA ILE A 10 -11.06 0.03 -3.38
C ILE A 10 -10.77 -0.25 -1.92
N ASP A 11 -10.53 0.79 -1.15
CA ASP A 11 -10.24 0.62 0.26
C ASP A 11 -11.42 0.00 1.01
N GLN A 12 -12.62 0.30 0.59
CA GLN A 12 -13.82 -0.27 1.20
C GLN A 12 -14.18 -1.62 0.63
N GLY A 13 -13.48 -2.09 -0.40
CA GLY A 13 -13.79 -3.36 -1.01
C GLY A 13 -15.02 -3.34 -1.88
N VAL A 14 -15.41 -2.14 -2.35
CA VAL A 14 -16.62 -1.96 -3.13
C VAL A 14 -16.25 -1.45 -4.51
N ASN A 15 -16.83 -2.05 -5.55
CA ASN A 15 -16.61 -1.57 -6.92
C ASN A 15 -15.15 -1.53 -7.29
N LEU A 16 -14.44 -2.63 -7.03
CA LEU A 16 -12.99 -2.66 -7.25
C LEU A 16 -12.60 -2.35 -8.68
N ASP A 17 -13.34 -2.89 -9.65
CA ASP A 17 -12.99 -2.66 -11.06
C ASP A 17 -13.18 -1.21 -11.44
N ASP A 18 -14.27 -0.59 -10.99
CA ASP A 18 -14.51 0.82 -11.29
C ASP A 18 -13.50 1.70 -10.59
N GLY A 19 -13.18 1.38 -9.34
CA GLY A 19 -12.19 2.14 -8.60
C GLY A 19 -10.83 2.08 -9.26
N MET A 20 -10.44 0.89 -9.71
CA MET A 20 -9.16 0.73 -10.38
C MET A 20 -9.12 1.53 -11.68
N ARG A 21 -10.22 1.51 -12.43
CA ARG A 21 -10.29 2.25 -13.68
C ARG A 21 -10.09 3.74 -13.44
N MET A 22 -10.73 4.27 -12.40
CA MET A 22 -10.61 5.68 -12.08
C MET A 22 -9.20 6.05 -11.64
N ILE A 23 -8.57 5.20 -10.86
CA ILE A 23 -7.21 5.47 -10.42
C ILE A 23 -6.24 5.42 -11.59
N LYS A 24 -6.40 4.44 -12.48
CA LYS A 24 -5.54 4.36 -13.66
C LYS A 24 -5.67 5.59 -14.52
N ARG A 25 -6.89 6.10 -14.68
CA ARG A 25 -7.10 7.33 -15.45
C ARG A 25 -6.39 8.51 -14.79
N SER A 26 -6.46 8.58 -13.46
CA SER A 26 -5.76 9.64 -12.74
C SER A 26 -4.26 9.58 -12.97
N VAL A 27 -3.68 8.37 -12.96
CA VAL A 27 -2.26 8.21 -13.19
C VAL A 27 -1.90 8.65 -14.61
N GLU A 28 -2.74 8.32 -15.59
CA GLU A 28 -2.48 8.75 -16.96
C GLU A 28 -2.41 10.27 -17.07
N GLN A 29 -3.25 10.95 -16.31
CA GLN A 29 -3.28 12.41 -16.34
C GLN A 29 -2.18 13.04 -15.49
N ARG A 30 -1.75 12.38 -14.43
CA ARG A 30 -0.80 12.93 -13.47
C ARG A 30 0.25 11.88 -13.13
N ALA A 31 0.96 11.40 -14.14
CA ALA A 31 1.91 10.30 -13.94
C ALA A 31 3.07 10.66 -13.02
N ASP A 32 3.32 11.94 -12.81
CA ASP A 32 4.40 12.40 -11.94
C ASP A 32 3.94 12.71 -10.51
N ASP A 33 2.69 12.41 -10.19
CA ASP A 33 2.17 12.66 -8.85
C ASP A 33 2.36 11.41 -8.01
N GLY A 34 3.30 11.46 -7.07
CA GLY A 34 3.63 10.30 -6.25
C GLY A 34 2.46 9.79 -5.44
N TYR A 35 1.58 10.67 -4.99
CA TYR A 35 0.42 10.23 -4.22
C TYR A 35 -0.56 9.44 -5.09
N ILE A 36 -0.73 9.87 -6.32
CA ILE A 36 -1.62 9.14 -7.23
C ILE A 36 -1.02 7.80 -7.61
N VAL A 37 0.28 7.77 -7.88
CA VAL A 37 0.95 6.53 -8.21
C VAL A 37 0.91 5.57 -7.02
N ASP A 38 1.06 6.10 -5.79
CA ASP A 38 0.92 5.30 -4.58
C ASP A 38 -0.48 4.68 -4.49
N SER A 39 -1.51 5.47 -4.81
CA SER A 39 -2.87 4.94 -4.78
C SER A 39 -3.04 3.78 -5.76
N LEU A 40 -2.43 3.89 -6.93
CA LEU A 40 -2.50 2.78 -7.88
C LEU A 40 -1.77 1.56 -7.35
N GLY A 41 -0.58 1.76 -6.78
CA GLY A 41 0.16 0.65 -6.20
C GLY A 41 -0.59 -0.02 -5.08
N TRP A 42 -1.20 0.77 -4.20
CA TRP A 42 -1.96 0.22 -3.09
C TRP A 42 -3.22 -0.51 -3.57
N ALA A 43 -3.82 -0.02 -4.67
CA ALA A 43 -4.96 -0.71 -5.25
C ALA A 43 -4.55 -2.10 -5.75
N TYR A 44 -3.41 -2.19 -6.43
CA TYR A 44 -2.91 -3.50 -6.85
C TYR A 44 -2.64 -4.39 -5.65
N TYR A 45 -2.09 -3.82 -4.59
CA TYR A 45 -1.83 -4.58 -3.36
C TYR A 45 -3.15 -5.17 -2.82
N ARG A 46 -4.18 -4.36 -2.75
CA ARG A 46 -5.48 -4.80 -2.23
C ARG A 46 -6.11 -5.86 -3.12
N LEU A 47 -5.80 -5.84 -4.40
CA LEU A 47 -6.31 -6.82 -5.35
C LEU A 47 -5.47 -8.08 -5.41
N GLY A 48 -4.36 -8.12 -4.71
CA GLY A 48 -3.50 -9.29 -4.70
C GLY A 48 -2.47 -9.34 -5.82
N ASN A 49 -2.40 -8.30 -6.65
CA ASN A 49 -1.43 -8.26 -7.73
C ASN A 49 -0.14 -7.62 -7.21
N MET A 50 0.67 -8.44 -6.53
CA MET A 50 1.83 -7.93 -5.82
C MET A 50 2.94 -7.46 -6.74
N ASP A 51 3.13 -8.09 -7.88
CA ASP A 51 4.19 -7.65 -8.78
C ASP A 51 3.94 -6.24 -9.26
N GLU A 52 2.70 -5.92 -9.64
CA GLU A 52 2.38 -4.57 -10.04
C GLU A 52 2.40 -3.60 -8.87
N ALA A 53 1.98 -4.08 -7.69
CA ALA A 53 2.03 -3.23 -6.51
C ALA A 53 3.45 -2.78 -6.22
N VAL A 54 4.41 -3.70 -6.26
CA VAL A 54 5.81 -3.34 -6.02
C VAL A 54 6.29 -2.33 -7.06
N LYS A 55 5.99 -2.58 -8.33
CA LYS A 55 6.44 -1.71 -9.39
C LYS A 55 5.93 -0.28 -9.20
N GLN A 56 4.63 -0.15 -8.95
CA GLN A 56 4.05 1.17 -8.81
C GLN A 56 4.49 1.86 -7.52
N LEU A 57 4.62 1.10 -6.43
CA LEU A 57 5.05 1.69 -5.18
C LEU A 57 6.51 2.10 -5.21
N GLU A 58 7.35 1.37 -5.94
CA GLU A 58 8.74 1.80 -6.14
C GLU A 58 8.77 3.13 -6.87
N ARG A 59 7.93 3.29 -7.88
CA ARG A 59 7.85 4.55 -8.59
C ARG A 59 7.35 5.66 -7.69
N ALA A 60 6.35 5.37 -6.85
CA ALA A 60 5.82 6.38 -5.94
C ALA A 60 6.88 6.85 -4.96
N VAL A 61 7.73 5.94 -4.46
CA VAL A 61 8.81 6.33 -3.57
C VAL A 61 9.82 7.21 -4.30
N GLU A 62 10.10 6.90 -5.57
CA GLU A 62 11.02 7.76 -6.33
C GLU A 62 10.47 9.18 -6.44
N LEU A 63 9.16 9.30 -6.57
CA LEU A 63 8.54 10.62 -6.70
C LEU A 63 8.37 11.33 -5.37
N LYS A 64 8.20 10.59 -4.28
CA LYS A 64 8.00 11.15 -2.95
C LYS A 64 8.81 10.37 -1.92
N PRO A 65 10.14 10.49 -1.97
CA PRO A 65 10.99 9.64 -1.11
C PRO A 65 10.87 9.94 0.37
N GLU A 66 10.38 11.11 0.76
CA GLU A 66 10.26 11.41 2.19
C GLU A 66 8.84 11.23 2.74
N ASP A 67 7.95 10.61 2.00
CA ASP A 67 6.61 10.37 2.51
C ASP A 67 6.57 9.06 3.29
N PRO A 68 6.25 9.11 4.60
CA PRO A 68 6.28 7.88 5.39
C PRO A 68 5.23 6.86 4.98
N THR A 69 4.06 7.32 4.54
CA THR A 69 3.01 6.39 4.14
C THR A 69 3.40 5.60 2.90
N ILE A 70 3.98 6.29 1.92
CA ILE A 70 4.38 5.62 0.68
C ILE A 70 5.48 4.60 0.95
N ASN A 71 6.46 4.97 1.77
CA ASN A 71 7.52 4.04 2.12
C ASN A 71 6.97 2.84 2.89
N ASN A 72 6.01 3.07 3.77
CA ASN A 72 5.39 1.99 4.51
C ASN A 72 4.63 1.03 3.57
N HIS A 73 3.91 1.57 2.60
CA HIS A 73 3.21 0.74 1.63
C HIS A 73 4.17 -0.12 0.83
N LEU A 74 5.29 0.45 0.42
CA LEU A 74 6.28 -0.32 -0.33
C LEU A 74 6.85 -1.45 0.53
N GLY A 75 7.09 -1.18 1.82
CA GLY A 75 7.55 -2.22 2.71
C GLY A 75 6.57 -3.39 2.77
N ASP A 76 5.27 -3.08 2.87
CA ASP A 76 4.26 -4.12 2.89
C ASP A 76 4.29 -4.96 1.61
N ALA A 77 4.42 -4.31 0.47
CA ALA A 77 4.45 -5.03 -0.80
C ALA A 77 5.70 -5.89 -0.93
N TYR A 78 6.85 -5.36 -0.52
CA TYR A 78 8.08 -6.16 -0.54
C TYR A 78 7.94 -7.40 0.34
N TRP A 79 7.35 -7.24 1.50
CA TRP A 79 7.16 -8.37 2.40
C TRP A 79 6.34 -9.46 1.74
N ARG A 80 5.26 -9.08 1.05
CA ARG A 80 4.37 -10.05 0.43
C ARG A 80 5.03 -10.85 -0.68
N VAL A 81 6.04 -10.25 -1.35
CA VAL A 81 6.75 -10.98 -2.40
C VAL A 81 8.01 -11.65 -1.88
N GLY A 82 8.21 -11.66 -0.57
CA GLY A 82 9.34 -12.37 0.03
C GLY A 82 10.63 -11.59 0.12
N ARG A 83 10.61 -10.32 -0.22
CA ARG A 83 11.81 -9.48 -0.14
C ARG A 83 11.89 -8.86 1.25
N VAL A 84 12.22 -9.69 2.22
CA VAL A 84 12.12 -9.35 3.63
C VAL A 84 13.07 -8.25 4.05
N LEU A 85 14.31 -8.30 3.60
CA LEU A 85 15.28 -7.27 3.98
C LEU A 85 14.88 -5.91 3.43
N GLU A 86 14.38 -5.89 2.21
CA GLU A 86 13.93 -4.64 1.60
C GLU A 86 12.69 -4.11 2.30
N ALA A 87 11.80 -5.02 2.71
CA ALA A 87 10.62 -4.61 3.46
C ALA A 87 11.03 -3.92 4.76
N ARG A 88 11.98 -4.53 5.49
CA ARG A 88 12.41 -3.95 6.76
C ARG A 88 13.10 -2.62 6.55
N PHE A 89 13.87 -2.49 5.48
CA PHE A 89 14.51 -1.22 5.17
C PHE A 89 13.46 -0.12 4.94
N GLN A 90 12.43 -0.43 4.17
CA GLN A 90 11.40 0.57 3.88
C GLN A 90 10.61 0.94 5.13
N TRP A 91 10.31 -0.03 5.97
CA TRP A 91 9.62 0.26 7.22
C TRP A 91 10.49 1.10 8.17
N SER A 92 11.78 0.79 8.24
CA SER A 92 12.68 1.59 9.07
C SER A 92 12.76 3.01 8.57
N HIS A 93 12.84 3.17 7.26
CA HIS A 93 12.88 4.49 6.66
C HIS A 93 11.58 5.25 6.94
N ALA A 94 10.43 4.57 6.80
CA ALA A 94 9.16 5.19 7.10
C ALA A 94 9.09 5.65 8.56
N ARG A 95 9.60 4.81 9.48
CA ARG A 95 9.63 5.19 10.89
C ARG A 95 10.45 6.45 11.10
N ASP A 96 11.60 6.53 10.44
CA ASP A 96 12.49 7.67 10.63
C ASP A 96 11.93 8.95 10.02
N LEU A 97 10.96 8.84 9.12
CA LEU A 97 10.32 10.00 8.52
C LEU A 97 9.21 10.58 9.41
N LYS A 98 9.06 10.05 10.63
CA LYS A 98 8.15 10.59 11.63
C LYS A 98 6.69 10.58 11.19
N PRO A 99 6.14 9.38 10.99
CA PRO A 99 4.73 9.28 10.60
C PRO A 99 3.82 9.64 11.77
N GLU A 100 2.53 9.68 11.49
CA GLU A 100 1.55 9.90 12.54
C GLU A 100 1.68 8.84 13.61
N PRO A 101 1.36 9.17 14.88
CA PRO A 101 1.59 8.22 15.97
C PRO A 101 0.92 6.87 15.79
N GLU A 102 -0.31 6.82 15.27
CA GLU A 102 -0.95 5.53 15.10
C GLU A 102 -0.30 4.72 14.00
N ASP A 103 0.23 5.38 12.98
CA ASP A 103 0.97 4.68 11.95
C ASP A 103 2.32 4.21 12.45
N LEU A 104 2.96 5.01 13.30
CA LEU A 104 4.24 4.64 13.88
C LEU A 104 4.12 3.34 14.67
N VAL A 105 3.06 3.21 15.47
CA VAL A 105 2.85 2.00 16.25
C VAL A 105 2.78 0.78 15.35
N LYS A 106 2.05 0.90 14.24
CA LYS A 106 1.91 -0.21 13.31
C LYS A 106 3.23 -0.53 12.63
N ILE A 107 3.97 0.50 12.24
CA ILE A 107 5.26 0.28 11.59
C ILE A 107 6.22 -0.41 12.53
N GLU A 108 6.26 0.00 13.78
CA GLU A 108 7.15 -0.62 14.74
C GLU A 108 6.77 -2.08 14.99
N ALA A 109 5.48 -2.37 15.00
CA ALA A 109 5.05 -3.75 15.14
C ALA A 109 5.52 -4.60 13.97
N LYS A 110 5.44 -4.05 12.75
CA LYS A 110 5.89 -4.77 11.57
C LYS A 110 7.41 -4.99 11.59
N LEU A 111 8.15 -4.01 12.06
CA LEU A 111 9.59 -4.16 12.18
C LEU A 111 9.95 -5.26 13.17
N LYS A 112 9.12 -5.45 14.18
CA LYS A 112 9.37 -6.45 15.19
C LYS A 112 9.00 -7.86 14.74
N SER A 113 7.84 -7.99 14.10
CA SER A 113 7.28 -9.31 13.82
C SER A 113 6.97 -9.57 12.36
N GLY A 114 7.11 -8.58 11.49
CA GLY A 114 6.68 -8.73 10.11
C GLY A 114 5.18 -8.64 9.99
N LEU A 115 4.68 -8.96 8.81
CA LEU A 115 3.25 -9.02 8.59
C LEU A 115 2.78 -10.45 8.80
N PRO A 116 1.53 -10.64 9.24
CA PRO A 116 1.01 -11.99 9.37
C PRO A 116 1.00 -12.70 8.03
N ASP A 117 1.43 -13.95 8.03
CA ASP A 117 1.57 -14.70 6.81
C ASP A 117 0.26 -14.96 6.11
N ASP A 118 -0.79 -15.17 6.86
CA ASP A 118 -2.07 -15.53 6.27
C ASP A 118 -2.92 -14.32 5.94
N THR A 119 -2.36 -13.12 6.02
CA THR A 119 -3.10 -11.92 5.74
C THR A 119 -2.99 -11.59 4.27
N ALA A 120 -4.04 -11.89 3.52
CA ALA A 120 -4.07 -11.48 2.12
C ALA A 120 -4.54 -10.05 2.04
N PRO A 121 -4.08 -9.30 1.05
CA PRO A 121 -4.49 -7.90 0.92
C PRO A 121 -5.99 -7.72 0.86
N ALA A 122 -6.68 -8.58 0.13
CA ALA A 122 -8.13 -8.46 0.03
C ALA A 122 -8.80 -8.75 1.36
N ALA A 123 -8.23 -9.65 2.14
CA ALA A 123 -8.78 -9.97 3.45
C ALA A 123 -8.64 -8.80 4.41
N GLU A 124 -7.62 -8.00 4.24
CA GLU A 124 -7.46 -6.83 5.09
C GLU A 124 -8.55 -5.82 4.87
N ALA A 125 -9.16 -5.81 3.70
CA ALA A 125 -10.21 -4.86 3.40
C ALA A 125 -11.52 -5.22 4.07
N GLU A 126 -11.61 -6.42 4.59
CA GLU A 126 -12.84 -6.90 5.17
C GLU A 126 -12.66 -7.14 6.63
N PRO A 127 -13.74 -7.08 7.37
CA PRO A 127 -13.67 -7.48 8.77
C PRO A 127 -13.20 -8.90 8.81
N LYS A 128 -12.34 -9.21 9.74
CA LYS A 128 -11.84 -10.54 9.84
C LYS A 128 -12.93 -11.51 9.98
N LYS A 129 -12.86 -12.59 9.27
CA LYS A 129 -13.82 -13.58 9.43
C LYS A 129 -13.69 -14.17 10.76
N PRO A 130 -14.75 -14.21 11.49
CA PRO A 130 -14.63 -14.69 12.81
C PRO A 130 -14.26 -16.12 12.85
N ASP A 131 -14.44 -16.74 11.95
CA ASP A 131 -14.07 -17.99 11.98
C ASP A 131 -12.78 -18.14 11.71
N GLY A 132 -12.63 -17.74 12.11
CA GLY A 132 -11.72 -17.78 11.87
C GLY A 132 -11.21 -17.75 11.18
N ARG A 133 -11.45 -17.81 11.24
CA ARG A 133 -11.02 -17.84 10.71
C ARG A 133 -10.71 -17.57 10.95
#